data_e7ba26ddfce5061164504a1b12eafe2d
#
_entry.id   e7ba26ddfce5061164504a1b12eafe2d
#
_cell.length_a   1.000
_cell.length_b   1.000
_cell.length_c   1.000
_cell.angle_alpha   90.00
_cell.angle_beta   90.00
_cell.angle_gamma   90.00
#
_symmetry.space_group_name_H-M   'P 1'
#
loop_
_entity.id
_entity.type
_entity.pdbx_description
1 polymer ?
#
loop_
_entity_poly.entity_id
_entity_poly.type
_entity_poly.pdbx_seq_one_letter_code
_entity_poly.pdbx_strand_id
1 'polypeptide(L)'
;MEEENKKMDMKIEAKGTEALLEYAKTTGMQVNEDGSLPFIGFVVGKPFKGKSTMTPPRNKEDEGSYVHLSSQDVTGEEFAYPSGELDVRSNREVKHYIAQDYDVLITNRKTKGSADYRVSILRIKPGQKVVIPDNVIAIRPTCPEMSTALRDYLNLESTREQVRNLNPSPVYSITTKAIQSLKIPGEVIDK
;
A
#
# COMPACT_ATOMS: atom_id res chain seq x y z
N MET A 1 33.73 1.81 -4.15
CA MET A 1 32.52 2.61 -3.81
C MET A 1 31.28 2.20 -4.59
N GLU A 2 31.30 2.18 -5.95
CA GLU A 2 30.09 1.74 -6.72
C GLU A 2 29.75 0.26 -6.50
N GLU A 3 30.73 -0.64 -6.45
CA GLU A 3 30.49 -2.08 -6.18
C GLU A 3 30.02 -2.34 -4.74
N GLU A 4 30.48 -1.57 -3.77
CA GLU A 4 30.03 -1.70 -2.37
C GLU A 4 28.61 -1.19 -2.19
N ASN A 5 28.24 -0.07 -2.86
CA ASN A 5 26.89 0.43 -2.88
C ASN A 5 25.95 -0.59 -3.57
N LYS A 6 26.35 -1.15 -4.71
CA LYS A 6 25.56 -2.17 -5.41
C LYS A 6 25.36 -3.45 -4.59
N LYS A 7 26.37 -3.88 -3.84
CA LYS A 7 26.24 -5.02 -2.89
C LYS A 7 25.34 -4.70 -1.69
N MET A 8 25.37 -3.46 -1.24
CA MET A 8 24.52 -3.00 -0.13
C MET A 8 23.06 -2.91 -0.58
N ASP A 9 22.80 -2.37 -1.77
CA ASP A 9 21.47 -2.31 -2.38
C ASP A 9 20.90 -3.71 -2.62
N MET A 10 21.68 -4.65 -3.15
CA MET A 10 21.25 -6.06 -3.32
C MET A 10 20.94 -6.74 -1.98
N LYS A 11 21.67 -6.45 -0.89
CA LYS A 11 21.35 -6.99 0.44
C LYS A 11 20.07 -6.41 1.01
N ILE A 12 19.80 -5.13 0.79
CA ILE A 12 18.56 -4.47 1.21
C ILE A 12 17.39 -5.04 0.41
N GLU A 13 17.53 -5.21 -0.89
CA GLU A 13 16.50 -5.82 -1.75
C GLU A 13 16.20 -7.27 -1.35
N ALA A 14 17.22 -8.08 -1.10
CA ALA A 14 17.04 -9.46 -0.64
C ALA A 14 16.25 -9.53 0.68
N LYS A 15 16.59 -8.67 1.65
CA LYS A 15 15.91 -8.63 2.94
C LYS A 15 14.45 -8.15 2.84
N GLY A 16 14.17 -7.21 1.92
CA GLY A 16 12.82 -6.68 1.69
C GLY A 16 11.86 -7.69 1.04
N THR A 17 12.39 -8.71 0.35
CA THR A 17 11.58 -9.73 -0.33
C THR A 17 11.57 -11.09 0.38
N GLU A 18 12.51 -11.36 1.27
CA GLU A 18 12.72 -12.67 1.92
C GLU A 18 11.44 -13.19 2.61
N ALA A 19 10.79 -12.36 3.41
CA ALA A 19 9.56 -12.73 4.10
C ALA A 19 8.39 -13.02 3.14
N LEU A 20 8.32 -12.31 2.01
CA LEU A 20 7.32 -12.56 0.97
C LEU A 20 7.58 -13.90 0.28
N LEU A 21 8.83 -14.21 -0.01
CA LEU A 21 9.22 -15.49 -0.63
C LEU A 21 8.97 -16.67 0.30
N GLU A 22 9.26 -16.53 1.59
CA GLU A 22 8.97 -17.55 2.60
C GLU A 22 7.46 -17.79 2.72
N TYR A 23 6.67 -16.74 2.78
CA TYR A 23 5.21 -16.85 2.80
C TYR A 23 4.69 -17.56 1.53
N ALA A 24 5.20 -17.21 0.36
CA ALA A 24 4.81 -17.86 -0.89
C ALA A 24 5.12 -19.36 -0.90
N LYS A 25 6.29 -19.76 -0.39
CA LYS A 25 6.67 -21.17 -0.24
C LYS A 25 5.72 -21.93 0.68
N THR A 26 5.44 -21.37 1.86
CA THR A 26 4.58 -22.02 2.87
C THR A 26 3.12 -22.14 2.44
N THR A 27 2.63 -21.18 1.65
CA THR A 27 1.26 -21.19 1.14
C THR A 27 1.08 -21.90 -0.20
N GLY A 28 2.18 -22.35 -0.83
CA GLY A 28 2.15 -22.99 -2.14
C GLY A 28 1.70 -22.02 -3.27
N MET A 29 2.06 -20.74 -3.16
CA MET A 29 1.71 -19.74 -4.15
C MET A 29 2.35 -20.08 -5.50
N GLN A 30 1.56 -20.01 -6.57
CA GLN A 30 2.05 -20.28 -7.91
C GLN A 30 2.91 -19.12 -8.43
N VAL A 31 4.05 -19.47 -9.00
CA VAL A 31 4.92 -18.54 -9.72
C VAL A 31 4.39 -18.28 -11.13
N ASN A 32 4.65 -17.10 -11.67
CA ASN A 32 4.39 -16.78 -13.05
C ASN A 32 5.37 -17.55 -13.99
N GLU A 33 5.10 -17.55 -15.29
CA GLU A 33 5.98 -18.16 -16.31
C GLU A 33 7.40 -17.60 -16.31
N ASP A 34 7.57 -16.34 -15.92
CA ASP A 34 8.85 -15.65 -15.80
C ASP A 34 9.57 -15.89 -14.46
N GLY A 35 9.07 -16.79 -13.62
CA GLY A 35 9.62 -17.11 -12.30
C GLY A 35 9.28 -16.10 -11.21
N SER A 36 8.58 -15.01 -11.52
CA SER A 36 8.15 -14.02 -10.52
C SER A 36 6.90 -14.47 -9.76
N LEU A 37 6.67 -13.86 -8.59
CA LEU A 37 5.43 -14.03 -7.83
C LEU A 37 4.46 -12.87 -8.09
N PRO A 38 3.17 -13.13 -8.24
CA PRO A 38 2.18 -12.07 -8.41
C PRO A 38 1.96 -11.32 -7.09
N PHE A 39 2.16 -10.02 -7.08
CA PHE A 39 1.95 -9.17 -5.89
C PHE A 39 0.55 -9.34 -5.29
N ILE A 40 -0.47 -9.51 -6.16
CA ILE A 40 -1.87 -9.69 -5.72
C ILE A 40 -2.08 -10.92 -4.85
N GLY A 41 -1.19 -11.91 -4.89
CA GLY A 41 -1.24 -13.11 -4.03
C GLY A 41 -1.01 -12.81 -2.54
N PHE A 42 -0.44 -11.66 -2.22
CA PHE A 42 -0.17 -11.22 -0.84
C PHE A 42 -1.24 -10.27 -0.28
N VAL A 43 -2.31 -10.04 -1.04
CA VAL A 43 -3.30 -9.00 -0.77
C VAL A 43 -4.71 -9.59 -0.71
N VAL A 44 -5.49 -9.19 0.29
CA VAL A 44 -6.91 -9.54 0.39
C VAL A 44 -7.72 -8.59 -0.50
N GLY A 45 -8.39 -9.13 -1.49
CA GLY A 45 -9.19 -8.37 -2.45
C GLY A 45 -8.33 -7.56 -3.42
N LYS A 46 -8.72 -6.33 -3.67
CA LYS A 46 -7.99 -5.41 -4.56
C LYS A 46 -7.54 -4.18 -3.81
N PRO A 47 -6.33 -3.64 -4.11
CA PRO A 47 -5.96 -2.31 -3.66
C PRO A 47 -7.05 -1.32 -4.02
N PHE A 48 -7.41 -0.44 -3.10
CA PHE A 48 -8.47 0.52 -3.32
C PHE A 48 -8.01 1.94 -3.03
N LYS A 49 -8.60 2.87 -3.76
CA LYS A 49 -8.36 4.30 -3.65
C LYS A 49 -9.49 4.93 -2.86
N GLY A 50 -9.20 5.93 -2.06
CA GLY A 50 -10.20 6.67 -1.33
C GLY A 50 -11.02 7.64 -2.19
N LYS A 51 -11.84 8.44 -1.52
CA LYS A 51 -12.69 9.46 -2.13
C LYS A 51 -12.50 10.80 -1.42
N SER A 52 -12.31 11.85 -2.18
CA SER A 52 -12.04 13.21 -1.63
C SER A 52 -13.29 13.87 -1.04
N THR A 53 -14.45 13.58 -1.64
CA THR A 53 -15.73 14.16 -1.21
C THR A 53 -16.67 13.04 -0.79
N MET A 54 -17.19 13.14 0.42
CA MET A 54 -18.18 12.24 0.99
C MET A 54 -19.49 12.99 1.18
N THR A 55 -20.60 12.31 0.87
CA THR A 55 -21.93 12.88 1.04
C THR A 55 -22.36 12.76 2.50
N PRO A 56 -22.85 13.82 3.14
CA PRO A 56 -23.47 13.71 4.45
C PRO A 56 -24.66 12.73 4.43
N PRO A 57 -24.97 12.06 5.56
CA PRO A 57 -26.11 11.16 5.61
C PRO A 57 -27.42 11.93 5.43
N ARG A 58 -28.34 11.34 4.67
CA ARG A 58 -29.68 11.93 4.45
C ARG A 58 -30.65 11.60 5.58
N ASN A 59 -30.40 10.56 6.33
CA ASN A 59 -31.18 10.10 7.47
C ASN A 59 -30.27 9.57 8.57
N LYS A 60 -30.78 9.51 9.81
CA LYS A 60 -30.03 9.05 10.97
C LYS A 60 -29.62 7.58 10.90
N GLU A 61 -30.38 6.75 10.20
CA GLU A 61 -30.07 5.31 10.05
C GLU A 61 -28.82 5.06 9.22
N ASP A 62 -28.48 6.02 8.35
CA ASP A 62 -27.27 5.94 7.51
C ASP A 62 -26.08 6.72 8.11
N GLU A 63 -26.21 7.26 9.32
CA GLU A 63 -25.11 7.96 9.99
C GLU A 63 -24.01 7.00 10.46
N GLY A 64 -22.75 7.42 10.28
CA GLY A 64 -21.59 6.78 10.83
C GLY A 64 -20.50 7.77 11.20
N SER A 65 -19.82 7.52 12.30
CA SER A 65 -18.70 8.33 12.77
C SER A 65 -17.38 7.79 12.23
N TYR A 66 -16.61 8.62 11.58
CA TYR A 66 -15.38 8.25 10.87
C TYR A 66 -14.28 9.27 11.11
N VAL A 67 -13.05 8.80 11.16
CA VAL A 67 -11.87 9.65 11.13
C VAL A 67 -11.31 9.66 9.71
N HIS A 68 -11.03 10.85 9.20
CA HIS A 68 -10.42 11.02 7.89
C HIS A 68 -8.90 10.92 8.00
N LEU A 69 -8.30 10.04 7.18
CA LEU A 69 -6.87 10.04 6.96
C LEU A 69 -6.49 11.20 6.03
N SER A 70 -5.44 11.92 6.36
CA SER A 70 -4.79 12.86 5.46
C SER A 70 -3.68 12.15 4.67
N SER A 71 -3.42 12.55 3.43
CA SER A 71 -2.23 12.07 2.73
C SER A 71 -0.93 12.53 3.39
N GLN A 72 -0.98 13.54 4.26
CA GLN A 72 0.16 13.98 5.07
C GLN A 72 0.46 13.01 6.21
N ASP A 73 -0.51 12.21 6.66
CA ASP A 73 -0.31 11.17 7.67
C ASP A 73 0.57 10.02 7.13
N VAL A 74 0.57 9.81 5.80
CA VAL A 74 1.45 8.86 5.12
C VAL A 74 2.80 9.53 4.89
N THR A 75 3.66 9.50 5.90
CA THR A 75 4.94 10.24 5.92
C THR A 75 6.06 9.51 5.18
N GLY A 76 5.96 8.18 5.02
CA GLY A 76 7.05 7.30 4.61
C GLY A 76 7.75 6.62 5.80
N GLU A 77 7.43 7.04 7.03
CA GLU A 77 7.81 6.33 8.25
C GLU A 77 7.10 4.97 8.32
N GLU A 78 7.51 4.12 9.26
CA GLU A 78 6.95 2.77 9.41
C GLU A 78 5.43 2.81 9.58
N PHE A 79 4.93 3.67 10.46
CA PHE A 79 3.50 3.76 10.77
C PHE A 79 2.90 5.11 10.40
N ALA A 80 1.66 5.06 9.92
CA ALA A 80 0.79 6.20 9.71
C ALA A 80 -0.34 6.18 10.75
N TYR A 81 -0.58 7.33 11.37
CA TYR A 81 -1.66 7.52 12.35
C TYR A 81 -2.63 8.57 11.83
N PRO A 82 -3.94 8.29 11.74
CA PRO A 82 -4.90 9.28 11.29
C PRO A 82 -4.92 10.51 12.21
N SER A 83 -4.67 11.69 11.64
CA SER A 83 -4.67 12.98 12.35
C SER A 83 -5.98 13.75 12.21
N GLY A 84 -6.89 13.31 11.33
CA GLY A 84 -8.16 13.98 11.09
C GLY A 84 -9.11 13.88 12.28
N GLU A 85 -10.03 14.85 12.35
CA GLU A 85 -11.08 14.87 13.34
C GLU A 85 -12.16 13.83 13.03
N LEU A 86 -12.95 13.48 14.08
CA LEU A 86 -14.12 12.64 13.95
C LEU A 86 -15.21 13.39 13.18
N ASP A 87 -15.72 12.79 12.13
CA ASP A 87 -16.76 13.37 11.28
C ASP A 87 -17.91 12.38 11.06
N VAL A 88 -19.09 12.90 10.79
CA VAL A 88 -20.28 12.12 10.50
C VAL A 88 -20.50 12.00 9.01
N ARG A 89 -20.58 10.77 8.52
CA ARG A 89 -20.73 10.45 7.11
C ARG A 89 -21.78 9.38 6.87
N SER A 90 -22.25 9.30 5.64
CA SER A 90 -23.14 8.23 5.22
C SER A 90 -22.39 6.88 5.18
N ASN A 91 -22.88 5.89 5.91
CA ASN A 91 -22.34 4.52 5.91
C ASN A 91 -22.28 3.91 4.50
N ARG A 92 -23.25 4.22 3.64
CA ARG A 92 -23.31 3.73 2.25
C ARG A 92 -22.19 4.31 1.41
N GLU A 93 -21.90 5.61 1.59
CA GLU A 93 -20.85 6.31 0.85
C GLU A 93 -19.45 5.83 1.23
N VAL A 94 -19.21 5.59 2.51
CA VAL A 94 -17.86 5.30 3.01
C VAL A 94 -17.49 3.82 2.99
N LYS A 95 -18.43 2.90 2.94
CA LYS A 95 -18.19 1.44 3.10
C LYS A 95 -17.07 0.86 2.24
N HIS A 96 -16.82 1.44 1.07
CA HIS A 96 -15.78 1.00 0.13
C HIS A 96 -14.42 1.69 0.33
N TYR A 97 -14.34 2.65 1.26
CA TYR A 97 -13.18 3.50 1.49
C TYR A 97 -12.64 3.38 2.92
N ILE A 98 -13.16 2.40 3.68
CA ILE A 98 -12.74 2.15 5.07
C ILE A 98 -11.46 1.32 5.05
N ALA A 99 -10.39 1.89 5.57
CA ALA A 99 -9.15 1.19 5.83
C ALA A 99 -9.22 0.43 7.17
N GLN A 100 -8.43 -0.62 7.28
CA GLN A 100 -8.28 -1.44 8.49
C GLN A 100 -6.89 -1.25 9.10
N ASP A 101 -6.77 -1.57 10.38
CA ASP A 101 -5.46 -1.61 11.03
C ASP A 101 -4.53 -2.57 10.26
N TYR A 102 -3.27 -2.20 10.12
CA TYR A 102 -2.25 -2.88 9.31
C TYR A 102 -2.43 -2.82 7.77
N ASP A 103 -3.40 -2.10 7.22
CA ASP A 103 -3.40 -1.81 5.78
C ASP A 103 -2.12 -1.03 5.41
N VAL A 104 -1.49 -1.39 4.30
CA VAL A 104 -0.34 -0.64 3.75
C VAL A 104 -0.87 0.49 2.88
N LEU A 105 -0.44 1.71 3.18
CA LEU A 105 -0.89 2.92 2.52
C LEU A 105 0.18 3.46 1.58
N ILE A 106 -0.23 3.86 0.38
CA ILE A 106 0.64 4.52 -0.62
C ILE A 106 0.02 5.87 -1.00
N THR A 107 0.82 6.94 -0.97
CA THR A 107 0.40 8.21 -1.58
C THR A 107 0.42 8.07 -3.11
N ASN A 108 -0.69 8.36 -3.77
CA ASN A 108 -0.80 8.14 -5.23
C ASN A 108 -0.48 9.37 -6.08
N ARG A 109 -0.14 10.50 -5.48
CA ARG A 109 0.26 11.73 -6.18
C ARG A 109 1.60 12.20 -5.67
N LYS A 110 2.46 12.67 -6.58
CA LYS A 110 3.67 13.41 -6.19
C LYS A 110 3.27 14.67 -5.42
N THR A 111 3.84 14.84 -4.25
CA THR A 111 3.83 16.13 -3.56
C THR A 111 4.90 17.01 -4.23
N LYS A 112 4.61 18.30 -4.40
CA LYS A 112 5.57 19.26 -4.97
C LYS A 112 6.89 19.18 -4.19
N GLY A 113 7.98 18.79 -4.85
CA GLY A 113 9.30 18.61 -4.22
C GLY A 113 9.65 17.17 -3.75
N SER A 114 8.72 16.21 -3.79
CA SER A 114 9.03 14.79 -3.54
C SER A 114 9.15 14.05 -4.86
N ALA A 115 10.24 13.33 -5.02
CA ALA A 115 10.50 12.59 -6.26
C ALA A 115 9.60 11.35 -6.40
N ASP A 116 9.01 10.86 -5.30
CA ASP A 116 8.36 9.55 -5.29
C ASP A 116 7.17 9.45 -4.33
N TYR A 117 6.46 8.32 -4.37
CA TYR A 117 5.40 8.01 -3.42
C TYR A 117 5.96 7.65 -2.03
N ARG A 118 5.12 7.79 -1.02
CA ARG A 118 5.44 7.41 0.35
C ARG A 118 4.61 6.19 0.72
N VAL A 119 5.19 5.30 1.53
CA VAL A 119 4.56 4.06 1.99
C VAL A 119 4.66 3.98 3.51
N SER A 120 3.53 3.75 4.18
CA SER A 120 3.46 3.53 5.63
C SER A 120 2.40 2.49 5.95
N ILE A 121 2.50 1.85 7.12
CA ILE A 121 1.50 0.91 7.65
C ILE A 121 0.50 1.71 8.49
N LEU A 122 -0.77 1.55 8.22
CA LEU A 122 -1.83 2.21 8.98
C LEU A 122 -1.96 1.60 10.38
N ARG A 123 -2.01 2.44 11.39
CA ARG A 123 -2.35 2.05 12.77
C ARG A 123 -3.61 2.78 13.23
N ILE A 124 -4.59 2.03 13.66
CA ILE A 124 -5.91 2.52 14.04
C ILE A 124 -6.14 2.24 15.54
N LYS A 125 -6.69 3.22 16.25
CA LYS A 125 -7.12 3.01 17.64
C LYS A 125 -8.32 2.05 17.70
N PRO A 126 -8.44 1.20 18.73
CA PRO A 126 -9.58 0.30 18.88
C PRO A 126 -10.93 1.04 18.77
N GLY A 127 -11.84 0.49 17.97
CA GLY A 127 -13.17 1.05 17.73
C GLY A 127 -13.23 2.24 16.74
N GLN A 128 -12.09 2.75 16.27
CA GLN A 128 -12.04 3.82 15.29
C GLN A 128 -12.26 3.28 13.87
N LYS A 129 -13.06 3.98 13.08
CA LYS A 129 -13.26 3.71 11.66
C LYS A 129 -12.55 4.80 10.85
N VAL A 130 -11.67 4.39 9.94
CA VAL A 130 -10.83 5.32 9.18
C VAL A 130 -11.20 5.30 7.71
N VAL A 131 -11.45 6.48 7.14
CA VAL A 131 -11.72 6.68 5.71
C VAL A 131 -10.50 7.30 5.05
N ILE A 132 -10.10 6.77 3.90
CA ILE A 132 -8.95 7.24 3.16
C ILE A 132 -9.33 8.23 2.05
N PRO A 133 -8.49 9.24 1.76
CA PRO A 133 -8.73 10.22 0.69
C PRO A 133 -8.37 9.66 -0.69
N ASP A 134 -8.79 10.37 -1.74
CA ASP A 134 -8.58 9.99 -3.15
C ASP A 134 -7.11 9.99 -3.61
N ASN A 135 -6.24 10.60 -2.84
CA ASN A 135 -4.80 10.66 -3.10
C ASN A 135 -3.99 9.62 -2.29
N VAL A 136 -4.67 8.64 -1.69
CA VAL A 136 -4.08 7.49 -1.00
C VAL A 136 -4.68 6.20 -1.55
N ILE A 137 -3.84 5.19 -1.73
CA ILE A 137 -4.22 3.81 -2.04
C ILE A 137 -3.97 2.97 -0.79
N ALA A 138 -4.96 2.18 -0.38
CA ALA A 138 -4.81 1.17 0.65
C ALA A 138 -4.67 -0.22 0.04
N ILE A 139 -3.77 -0.98 0.60
CA ILE A 139 -3.48 -2.37 0.26
C ILE A 139 -3.66 -3.18 1.53
N ARG A 140 -4.58 -4.14 1.50
CA ARG A 140 -4.85 -5.02 2.65
C ARG A 140 -4.01 -6.27 2.55
N PRO A 141 -3.04 -6.50 3.44
CA PRO A 141 -2.25 -7.73 3.46
C PRO A 141 -3.11 -8.95 3.79
N THR A 142 -2.66 -10.13 3.40
CA THR A 142 -3.31 -11.41 3.75
C THR A 142 -3.31 -11.67 5.26
N CYS A 143 -2.30 -11.17 5.96
CA CYS A 143 -2.22 -11.15 7.42
C CYS A 143 -1.42 -9.93 7.89
N PRO A 144 -1.58 -9.47 9.14
CA PRO A 144 -0.90 -8.30 9.67
C PRO A 144 0.64 -8.37 9.58
N GLU A 145 1.20 -9.56 9.71
CA GLU A 145 2.65 -9.81 9.65
C GLU A 145 3.23 -9.48 8.26
N MET A 146 2.41 -9.59 7.21
CA MET A 146 2.82 -9.24 5.85
C MET A 146 2.88 -7.73 5.60
N SER A 147 2.35 -6.90 6.49
CA SER A 147 2.33 -5.44 6.29
C SER A 147 3.73 -4.86 6.18
N THR A 148 4.64 -5.29 7.07
CA THR A 148 6.05 -4.83 7.05
C THR A 148 6.75 -5.30 5.77
N ALA A 149 6.60 -6.57 5.41
CA ALA A 149 7.22 -7.11 4.20
C ALA A 149 6.72 -6.41 2.92
N LEU A 150 5.41 -6.16 2.83
CA LEU A 150 4.82 -5.42 1.69
C LEU A 150 5.27 -3.95 1.66
N ARG A 151 5.33 -3.29 2.83
CA ARG A 151 5.85 -1.92 2.92
C ARG A 151 7.31 -1.86 2.45
N ASP A 152 8.14 -2.76 2.94
CA ASP A 152 9.56 -2.78 2.62
C ASP A 152 9.78 -3.08 1.14
N TYR A 153 9.06 -4.06 0.57
CA TYR A 153 9.05 -4.34 -0.86
C TYR A 153 8.64 -3.11 -1.69
N LEU A 154 7.58 -2.42 -1.31
CA LEU A 154 7.11 -1.21 -2.01
C LEU A 154 8.09 -0.04 -1.91
N ASN A 155 8.99 -0.04 -0.92
CA ASN A 155 10.04 0.96 -0.77
C ASN A 155 11.32 0.63 -1.55
N LEU A 156 11.48 -0.59 -2.10
CA LEU A 156 12.63 -0.94 -2.92
C LEU A 156 12.68 -0.08 -4.19
N GLU A 157 13.88 0.35 -4.58
CA GLU A 157 14.05 1.15 -5.80
C GLU A 157 13.62 0.38 -7.07
N SER A 158 13.90 -0.92 -7.12
CA SER A 158 13.42 -1.80 -8.20
C SER A 158 11.89 -1.84 -8.31
N THR A 159 11.18 -1.84 -7.19
CA THR A 159 9.71 -1.76 -7.16
C THR A 159 9.21 -0.38 -7.58
N ARG A 160 9.89 0.69 -7.13
CA ARG A 160 9.57 2.06 -7.54
C ARG A 160 9.73 2.24 -9.05
N GLU A 161 10.75 1.62 -9.62
CA GLU A 161 10.98 1.60 -11.07
C GLU A 161 9.87 0.81 -11.80
N GLN A 162 9.44 -0.35 -11.30
CA GLN A 162 8.28 -1.06 -11.85
C GLN A 162 7.03 -0.18 -11.84
N VAL A 163 6.75 0.52 -10.72
CA VAL A 163 5.60 1.43 -10.62
C VAL A 163 5.69 2.56 -11.63
N ARG A 164 6.88 3.16 -11.83
CA ARG A 164 7.11 4.20 -12.84
C ARG A 164 6.83 3.70 -14.26
N ASN A 165 7.31 2.51 -14.59
CA ASN A 165 7.14 1.90 -15.91
C ASN A 165 5.67 1.52 -16.20
N LEU A 166 4.94 1.10 -15.18
CA LEU A 166 3.50 0.79 -15.28
C LEU A 166 2.59 2.04 -15.32
N ASN A 167 3.14 3.23 -15.04
CA ASN A 167 2.42 4.50 -15.06
C ASN A 167 3.16 5.55 -15.93
N PRO A 168 3.18 5.41 -17.24
CA PRO A 168 3.96 6.27 -18.14
C PRO A 168 3.42 7.70 -18.30
N SER A 169 2.44 8.12 -17.51
CA SER A 169 1.86 9.46 -17.61
C SER A 169 2.81 10.53 -17.04
N PRO A 170 2.96 11.68 -17.70
CA PRO A 170 3.74 12.81 -17.18
C PRO A 170 3.12 13.42 -15.91
N VAL A 171 1.82 13.26 -15.70
CA VAL A 171 1.15 13.55 -14.42
C VAL A 171 1.21 12.28 -13.60
N TYR A 172 2.19 12.21 -12.72
CA TYR A 172 2.46 11.04 -11.91
C TYR A 172 1.32 10.76 -10.91
N SER A 173 0.41 9.89 -11.33
CA SER A 173 -0.63 9.35 -10.46
C SER A 173 -0.54 7.83 -10.51
N ILE A 174 -0.19 7.22 -9.39
CA ILE A 174 -0.19 5.76 -9.28
C ILE A 174 -1.63 5.26 -9.36
N THR A 175 -1.85 4.24 -10.17
CA THR A 175 -3.15 3.58 -10.29
C THR A 175 -3.19 2.29 -9.46
N THR A 176 -4.37 1.92 -8.98
CA THR A 176 -4.56 0.62 -8.32
C THR A 176 -4.21 -0.55 -9.25
N LYS A 177 -4.42 -0.38 -10.56
CA LYS A 177 -4.05 -1.37 -11.58
C LYS A 177 -2.54 -1.57 -11.66
N ALA A 178 -1.74 -0.50 -11.59
CA ALA A 178 -0.29 -0.61 -11.58
C ALA A 178 0.20 -1.39 -10.36
N ILE A 179 -0.35 -1.10 -9.17
CA ILE A 179 -0.02 -1.85 -7.95
C ILE A 179 -0.39 -3.33 -8.08
N GLN A 180 -1.56 -3.65 -8.65
CA GLN A 180 -1.98 -5.05 -8.87
C GLN A 180 -1.05 -5.81 -9.84
N SER A 181 -0.40 -5.09 -10.75
CA SER A 181 0.47 -5.68 -11.77
C SER A 181 1.92 -5.81 -11.34
N LEU A 182 2.27 -5.43 -10.11
CA LEU A 182 3.61 -5.61 -9.57
C LEU A 182 3.99 -7.08 -9.49
N LYS A 183 5.26 -7.35 -9.72
CA LYS A 183 5.86 -8.69 -9.70
C LYS A 183 7.01 -8.73 -8.72
N ILE A 184 6.95 -9.67 -7.79
CA ILE A 184 8.03 -9.93 -6.84
C ILE A 184 9.01 -10.90 -7.49
N PRO A 185 10.31 -10.56 -7.60
CA PRO A 185 11.30 -11.46 -8.16
C PRO A 185 11.34 -12.78 -7.41
N GLY A 186 11.17 -13.90 -8.14
CA GLY A 186 11.20 -15.25 -7.56
C GLY A 186 12.58 -15.91 -7.53
N GLU A 187 13.58 -15.31 -8.17
CA GLU A 187 14.91 -15.92 -8.39
C GLU A 187 15.77 -16.16 -7.13
N VAL A 188 15.29 -15.78 -5.95
CA VAL A 188 15.97 -16.08 -4.67
C VAL A 188 15.60 -17.49 -4.14
N ILE A 189 14.76 -18.26 -4.89
CA ILE A 189 14.23 -19.54 -4.41
C ILE A 189 15.19 -20.72 -4.66
N ASP A 190 16.16 -20.56 -5.56
CA ASP A 190 17.12 -21.60 -5.90
C ASP A 190 18.57 -21.10 -5.84
N LYS A 191 19.16 -21.21 -4.67
CA LYS A 191 20.59 -21.59 -4.53
C LYS A 191 20.95 -21.89 -3.09
#